data_d0bf34a57410ce67ee3090290891cf7c
#
_entry.id   d0bf34a57410ce67ee3090290891cf7c
#
_cell.length_a   1.000
_cell.length_b   1.000
_cell.length_c   1.000
_cell.angle_alpha   90.00
_cell.angle_beta   90.00
_cell.angle_gamma   90.00
#
_symmetry.space_group_name_H-M   'P 1'
#
loop_
_entity.id
_entity.type
_entity.pdbx_description
1 polymer ?
#
loop_
_entity_poly.entity_id
_entity_poly.type
_entity_poly.pdbx_seq_one_letter_code
_entity_poly.pdbx_strand_id
1 'polypeptide(L)'
;LETGHEKSVSIRSVALRVGVTPPSIYLHFSDKDTLLDAVCARYFERLDEVMQAVVEDQPTTIDRLWAQGMAYVRFGLQTPELYRIATMGESRPGSDIDLTLNTAAFMHLVGSVQALMAEGIYPDGDATVAALELLTVAHGIVALMISRPYLPFGEAEAFADRVLRAACCGHIAMGLIGADTAPAEAIARMRGLAGE
;
A
#
# COMPACT_ATOMS: atom_id res chain seq x y z
N LEU A 1 1.30 12.10 -25.52
CA LEU A 1 2.07 11.37 -24.52
C LEU A 1 2.43 12.30 -23.39
N GLU A 2 1.48 12.61 -22.53
CA GLU A 2 1.73 13.38 -21.31
C GLU A 2 2.30 12.40 -20.28
N THR A 3 3.61 12.43 -20.13
CA THR A 3 4.30 11.74 -19.05
C THR A 3 4.02 12.50 -17.77
N GLY A 4 3.08 12.02 -16.97
CA GLY A 4 2.80 12.52 -15.61
C GLY A 4 3.98 12.24 -14.70
N HIS A 5 5.01 13.05 -14.79
CA HIS A 5 6.16 12.99 -13.89
C HIS A 5 6.08 14.21 -12.96
N GLU A 6 6.45 14.02 -11.72
CA GLU A 6 6.62 15.10 -10.72
C GLU A 6 7.32 16.33 -11.31
N LYS A 7 8.24 16.14 -12.25
CA LYS A 7 8.94 17.19 -13.03
C LYS A 7 8.01 18.06 -13.88
N SER A 8 6.81 17.60 -14.25
CA SER A 8 5.84 18.39 -15.04
C SER A 8 4.97 19.31 -14.18
N VAL A 9 4.89 19.09 -12.86
CA VAL A 9 4.14 19.95 -11.94
C VAL A 9 4.93 21.22 -11.66
N SER A 10 4.32 22.37 -11.87
CA SER A 10 4.90 23.68 -11.52
C SER A 10 3.85 24.53 -10.79
N ILE A 11 4.33 25.42 -9.89
CA ILE A 11 3.45 26.36 -9.17
C ILE A 11 2.58 27.17 -10.15
N ARG A 12 3.15 27.56 -11.31
CA ARG A 12 2.40 28.30 -12.35
C ARG A 12 1.29 27.45 -12.98
N SER A 13 1.56 26.18 -13.30
CA SER A 13 0.54 25.29 -13.87
C SER A 13 -0.57 24.96 -12.87
N VAL A 14 -0.23 24.80 -11.61
CA VAL A 14 -1.21 24.62 -10.52
C VAL A 14 -2.06 25.87 -10.35
N ALA A 15 -1.45 27.06 -10.25
CA ALA A 15 -2.16 28.33 -10.11
C ALA A 15 -3.17 28.54 -11.25
N LEU A 16 -2.73 28.32 -12.49
CA LEU A 16 -3.59 28.42 -13.67
C LEU A 16 -4.78 27.45 -13.59
N ARG A 17 -4.53 26.20 -13.16
CA ARG A 17 -5.57 25.16 -13.10
C ARG A 17 -6.64 25.45 -12.05
N VAL A 18 -6.26 26.00 -10.88
CA VAL A 18 -7.18 26.32 -9.79
C VAL A 18 -7.73 27.75 -9.87
N GLY A 19 -7.34 28.55 -10.88
CA GLY A 19 -7.87 29.89 -11.12
C GLY A 19 -7.34 30.96 -10.15
N VAL A 20 -6.12 30.78 -9.62
CA VAL A 20 -5.47 31.75 -8.73
C VAL A 20 -4.15 32.27 -9.32
N THR A 21 -3.55 33.28 -8.70
CA THR A 21 -2.23 33.76 -9.11
C THR A 21 -1.11 32.97 -8.46
N PRO A 22 0.07 32.77 -9.11
CA PRO A 22 1.20 32.12 -8.48
C PRO A 22 1.60 32.71 -7.13
N PRO A 23 1.63 34.06 -6.92
CA PRO A 23 1.84 34.64 -5.61
C PRO A 23 0.87 34.18 -4.52
N SER A 24 -0.39 33.90 -4.86
CA SER A 24 -1.39 33.39 -3.92
C SER A 24 -1.01 32.00 -3.39
N ILE A 25 -0.38 31.16 -4.22
CA ILE A 25 0.11 29.83 -3.77
C ILE A 25 1.29 29.99 -2.83
N TYR A 26 2.21 30.92 -3.12
CA TYR A 26 3.37 31.19 -2.27
C TYR A 26 3.01 31.75 -0.87
N LEU A 27 1.78 32.24 -0.66
CA LEU A 27 1.29 32.60 0.68
C LEU A 27 1.09 31.37 1.58
N HIS A 28 0.88 30.19 0.99
CA HIS A 28 0.58 28.94 1.71
C HIS A 28 1.72 27.92 1.64
N PHE A 29 2.51 27.93 0.57
CA PHE A 29 3.58 26.98 0.31
C PHE A 29 4.84 27.74 -0.08
N SER A 30 5.93 27.58 0.67
CA SER A 30 7.21 28.25 0.43
C SER A 30 7.80 27.95 -0.95
N ASP A 31 7.58 26.75 -1.43
CA ASP A 31 8.11 26.21 -2.68
C ASP A 31 7.24 25.07 -3.23
N LYS A 32 7.69 24.49 -4.34
CA LYS A 32 7.02 23.34 -4.98
C LYS A 32 7.05 22.12 -4.08
N ASP A 33 8.13 21.90 -3.35
CA ASP A 33 8.32 20.69 -2.55
C ASP A 33 7.37 20.69 -1.37
N THR A 34 7.21 21.80 -0.67
CA THR A 34 6.20 21.97 0.39
C THR A 34 4.77 21.72 -0.12
N LEU A 35 4.46 22.18 -1.35
CA LEU A 35 3.16 21.88 -1.97
C LEU A 35 2.99 20.38 -2.25
N LEU A 36 4.02 19.72 -2.78
CA LEU A 36 3.98 18.28 -3.05
C LEU A 36 3.86 17.45 -1.77
N ASP A 37 4.57 17.84 -0.71
CA ASP A 37 4.47 17.19 0.61
C ASP A 37 3.03 17.28 1.16
N ALA A 38 2.37 18.42 1.02
CA ALA A 38 0.97 18.58 1.42
C ALA A 38 0.01 17.72 0.56
N VAL A 39 0.30 17.57 -0.73
CA VAL A 39 -0.46 16.66 -1.63
C VAL A 39 -0.28 15.20 -1.20
N CYS A 40 0.95 14.79 -0.89
CA CYS A 40 1.23 13.44 -0.41
C CYS A 40 0.55 13.18 0.94
N ALA A 41 0.64 14.10 1.88
CA ALA A 41 -0.05 13.99 3.17
C ALA A 41 -1.57 13.79 2.97
N ARG A 42 -2.19 14.63 2.13
CA ARG A 42 -3.64 14.51 1.84
C ARG A 42 -3.98 13.21 1.12
N TYR A 43 -3.09 12.69 0.27
CA TYR A 43 -3.25 11.40 -0.37
C TYR A 43 -3.33 10.28 0.68
N PHE A 44 -2.40 10.24 1.64
CA PHE A 44 -2.38 9.20 2.67
C PHE A 44 -3.52 9.32 3.68
N GLU A 45 -3.98 10.54 4.00
CA GLU A 45 -5.19 10.74 4.79
C GLU A 45 -6.43 10.12 4.11
N ARG A 46 -6.59 10.39 2.80
CA ARG A 46 -7.70 9.81 2.01
C ARG A 46 -7.60 8.30 1.89
N LEU A 47 -6.38 7.77 1.71
CA LEU A 47 -6.15 6.34 1.67
C LEU A 47 -6.58 5.69 3.00
N ASP A 48 -6.20 6.30 4.13
CA ASP A 48 -6.61 5.82 5.45
C ASP A 48 -8.13 5.83 5.62
N GLU A 49 -8.80 6.93 5.29
CA GLU A 49 -10.27 7.02 5.31
C GLU A 49 -10.93 5.85 4.55
N VAL A 50 -10.42 5.55 3.34
CA VAL A 50 -10.97 4.48 2.48
C VAL A 50 -10.66 3.09 3.06
N MET A 51 -9.47 2.89 3.61
CA MET A 51 -9.09 1.62 4.23
C MET A 51 -9.88 1.35 5.51
N GLN A 52 -10.14 2.37 6.34
CA GLN A 52 -10.93 2.22 7.55
C GLN A 52 -12.40 1.94 7.25
N ALA A 53 -12.97 2.59 6.24
CA ALA A 53 -14.37 2.41 5.86
C ALA A 53 -14.75 0.96 5.52
N VAL A 54 -13.78 0.11 5.10
CA VAL A 54 -14.06 -1.28 4.71
C VAL A 54 -13.87 -2.27 5.86
N VAL A 55 -13.33 -1.85 7.00
CA VAL A 55 -12.99 -2.74 8.12
C VAL A 55 -14.20 -3.11 8.97
N GLU A 56 -15.13 -2.17 9.17
CA GLU A 56 -16.26 -2.31 10.11
C GLU A 56 -17.19 -3.48 9.74
N ASP A 57 -17.39 -3.71 8.45
CA ASP A 57 -18.31 -4.75 7.95
C ASP A 57 -17.67 -6.15 7.83
N GLN A 58 -16.40 -6.30 8.18
CA GLN A 58 -15.70 -7.58 8.00
C GLN A 58 -15.84 -8.49 9.23
N PRO A 59 -16.16 -9.78 9.02
CA PRO A 59 -16.48 -10.70 10.11
C PRO A 59 -15.26 -11.13 10.94
N THR A 60 -14.09 -11.22 10.33
CA THR A 60 -12.86 -11.69 10.98
C THR A 60 -11.70 -10.73 10.78
N THR A 61 -10.67 -10.84 11.63
CA THR A 61 -9.46 -10.01 11.53
C THR A 61 -8.71 -10.23 10.21
N ILE A 62 -8.68 -11.45 9.70
CA ILE A 62 -8.04 -11.74 8.41
C ILE A 62 -8.86 -11.17 7.23
N ASP A 63 -10.18 -11.17 7.30
CA ASP A 63 -11.01 -10.52 6.28
C ASP A 63 -10.82 -8.99 6.28
N ARG A 64 -10.64 -8.39 7.47
CA ARG A 64 -10.30 -6.96 7.61
C ARG A 64 -8.99 -6.63 6.93
N LEU A 65 -7.95 -7.40 7.20
CA LEU A 65 -6.64 -7.21 6.57
C LEU A 65 -6.70 -7.33 5.04
N TRP A 66 -7.38 -8.37 4.54
CA TRP A 66 -7.58 -8.55 3.11
C TRP A 66 -8.38 -7.40 2.48
N ALA A 67 -9.46 -6.95 3.14
CA ALA A 67 -10.29 -5.83 2.67
C ALA A 67 -9.49 -4.52 2.61
N GLN A 68 -8.63 -4.24 3.60
CA GLN A 68 -7.71 -3.10 3.58
C GLN A 68 -6.76 -3.16 2.38
N GLY A 69 -6.18 -4.33 2.10
CA GLY A 69 -5.32 -4.53 0.91
C GLY A 69 -6.06 -4.27 -0.40
N MET A 70 -7.30 -4.77 -0.53
CA MET A 70 -8.14 -4.51 -1.71
C MET A 70 -8.52 -3.02 -1.83
N ALA A 71 -8.82 -2.35 -0.72
CA ALA A 71 -9.11 -0.91 -0.70
C ALA A 71 -7.89 -0.10 -1.14
N TYR A 72 -6.69 -0.44 -0.66
CA TYR A 72 -5.43 0.15 -1.10
C TYR A 72 -5.24 0.04 -2.62
N VAL A 73 -5.41 -1.18 -3.17
CA VAL A 73 -5.25 -1.42 -4.61
C VAL A 73 -6.26 -0.62 -5.43
N ARG A 74 -7.55 -0.66 -5.06
CA ARG A 74 -8.60 0.10 -5.75
C ARG A 74 -8.30 1.60 -5.74
N PHE A 75 -7.95 2.15 -4.58
CA PHE A 75 -7.63 3.57 -4.43
C PHE A 75 -6.45 3.98 -5.29
N GLY A 76 -5.37 3.20 -5.30
CA GLY A 76 -4.20 3.45 -6.14
C GLY A 76 -4.51 3.41 -7.64
N LEU A 77 -5.29 2.43 -8.08
CA LEU A 77 -5.69 2.31 -9.50
C LEU A 77 -6.68 3.39 -9.94
N GLN A 78 -7.52 3.92 -9.04
CA GLN A 78 -8.43 5.03 -9.32
C GLN A 78 -7.72 6.38 -9.37
N THR A 79 -6.56 6.51 -8.75
CA THR A 79 -5.81 7.76 -8.63
C THR A 79 -4.35 7.63 -9.10
N PRO A 80 -4.09 7.13 -10.33
CA PRO A 80 -2.76 6.68 -10.73
C PRO A 80 -1.70 7.79 -10.71
N GLU A 81 -2.06 9.02 -11.05
CA GLU A 81 -1.11 10.13 -11.04
C GLU A 81 -0.74 10.58 -9.62
N LEU A 82 -1.74 10.64 -8.72
CA LEU A 82 -1.48 10.93 -7.31
C LEU A 82 -0.68 9.80 -6.65
N TYR A 83 -1.01 8.54 -6.99
CA TYR A 83 -0.27 7.37 -6.53
C TYR A 83 1.21 7.45 -6.91
N ARG A 84 1.52 7.79 -8.19
CA ARG A 84 2.90 7.97 -8.65
C ARG A 84 3.63 9.04 -7.85
N ILE A 85 3.00 10.19 -7.62
CA ILE A 85 3.61 11.29 -6.86
C ILE A 85 3.85 10.88 -5.40
N ALA A 86 2.87 10.25 -4.76
CA ALA A 86 2.91 9.95 -3.34
C ALA A 86 3.77 8.73 -2.97
N THR A 87 3.93 7.75 -3.89
CA THR A 87 4.54 6.45 -3.57
C THR A 87 5.70 6.04 -4.47
N MET A 88 5.87 6.70 -5.62
CA MET A 88 6.89 6.36 -6.63
C MET A 88 7.78 7.57 -6.98
N GLY A 89 7.66 8.67 -6.27
CA GLY A 89 8.50 9.89 -6.43
C GLY A 89 9.97 9.64 -6.11
N GLU A 90 10.83 10.62 -6.41
CA GLU A 90 12.25 10.55 -6.03
C GLU A 90 12.38 10.62 -4.50
N SER A 91 13.09 9.63 -3.93
CA SER A 91 13.38 9.59 -2.50
C SER A 91 14.18 10.81 -2.06
N ARG A 92 13.73 11.50 -1.00
CA ARG A 92 14.46 12.63 -0.41
C ARG A 92 15.06 12.18 0.92
N PRO A 93 16.37 12.39 1.15
CA PRO A 93 16.98 12.04 2.43
C PRO A 93 16.24 12.71 3.60
N GLY A 94 15.71 11.90 4.52
CA GLY A 94 15.01 12.33 5.73
C GLY A 94 13.49 12.51 5.62
N SER A 95 12.86 12.31 4.43
CA SER A 95 11.42 12.45 4.27
C SER A 95 10.66 11.13 4.08
N ASP A 96 11.26 10.13 3.43
CA ASP A 96 10.48 9.01 2.87
C ASP A 96 10.13 7.92 3.88
N ILE A 97 11.06 7.52 4.73
CA ILE A 97 10.80 6.46 5.72
C ILE A 97 9.83 6.99 6.78
N ASP A 98 10.05 8.21 7.24
CA ASP A 98 9.22 8.80 8.29
C ASP A 98 7.79 9.09 7.80
N LEU A 99 7.62 9.52 6.54
CA LEU A 99 6.29 9.77 5.96
C LEU A 99 5.49 8.47 5.79
N THR A 100 6.06 7.40 5.23
CA THR A 100 5.34 6.16 4.99
C THR A 100 5.05 5.41 6.29
N LEU A 101 6.06 5.26 7.16
CA LEU A 101 5.92 4.50 8.41
C LEU A 101 5.11 5.23 9.49
N ASN A 102 5.00 6.55 9.42
CA ASN A 102 4.21 7.35 10.35
C ASN A 102 2.82 7.72 9.82
N THR A 103 2.43 7.25 8.62
CA THR A 103 1.06 7.48 8.15
C THR A 103 0.06 6.66 8.96
N ALA A 104 -1.13 7.21 9.20
CA ALA A 104 -2.20 6.52 9.90
C ALA A 104 -2.55 5.20 9.19
N ALA A 105 -2.60 5.20 7.85
CA ALA A 105 -2.87 4.03 7.04
C ALA A 105 -1.88 2.87 7.31
N PHE A 106 -0.58 3.16 7.42
CA PHE A 106 0.42 2.13 7.74
C PHE A 106 0.30 1.65 9.19
N MET A 107 0.08 2.57 10.13
CA MET A 107 -0.09 2.21 11.54
C MET A 107 -1.33 1.34 11.77
N HIS A 108 -2.43 1.58 11.04
CA HIS A 108 -3.62 0.72 11.07
C HIS A 108 -3.34 -0.67 10.48
N LEU A 109 -2.53 -0.75 9.41
CA LEU A 109 -2.08 -2.04 8.87
C LEU A 109 -1.25 -2.82 9.90
N VAL A 110 -0.30 -2.16 10.58
CA VAL A 110 0.48 -2.76 11.68
C VAL A 110 -0.45 -3.26 12.80
N GLY A 111 -1.46 -2.47 13.17
CA GLY A 111 -2.46 -2.86 14.17
C GLY A 111 -3.27 -4.11 13.77
N SER A 112 -3.63 -4.23 12.48
CA SER A 112 -4.31 -5.42 11.96
C SER A 112 -3.42 -6.67 12.03
N VAL A 113 -2.13 -6.53 11.71
CA VAL A 113 -1.15 -7.61 11.84
C VAL A 113 -0.94 -8.01 13.30
N GLN A 114 -0.81 -7.04 14.21
CA GLN A 114 -0.70 -7.30 15.66
C GLN A 114 -1.90 -8.07 16.19
N ALA A 115 -3.12 -7.73 15.75
CA ALA A 115 -4.33 -8.45 16.14
C ALA A 115 -4.29 -9.91 15.66
N LEU A 116 -3.84 -10.16 14.41
CA LEU A 116 -3.70 -11.52 13.88
C LEU A 116 -2.62 -12.35 14.62
N MET A 117 -1.53 -11.73 15.05
CA MET A 117 -0.52 -12.36 15.91
C MET A 117 -1.11 -12.69 17.29
N ALA A 118 -1.85 -11.75 17.90
CA ALA A 118 -2.48 -11.96 19.20
C ALA A 118 -3.58 -13.06 19.16
N GLU A 119 -4.24 -13.24 18.02
CA GLU A 119 -5.20 -14.34 17.77
C GLU A 119 -4.51 -15.68 17.43
N GLY A 120 -3.19 -15.70 17.32
CA GLY A 120 -2.42 -16.91 16.92
C GLY A 120 -2.62 -17.32 15.46
N ILE A 121 -3.16 -16.43 14.61
CA ILE A 121 -3.37 -16.66 13.17
C ILE A 121 -2.07 -16.44 12.41
N TYR A 122 -1.34 -15.36 12.73
CA TYR A 122 -0.01 -15.10 12.22
C TYR A 122 1.05 -15.54 13.24
N PRO A 123 2.26 -15.93 12.80
CA PRO A 123 3.36 -16.25 13.71
C PRO A 123 3.77 -15.01 14.51
N ASP A 124 4.21 -15.23 15.74
CA ASP A 124 4.82 -14.18 16.56
C ASP A 124 6.04 -13.59 15.85
N GLY A 125 6.20 -12.28 15.94
CA GLY A 125 7.31 -11.57 15.29
C GLY A 125 7.16 -10.06 15.33
N ASP A 126 7.91 -9.39 14.46
CA ASP A 126 7.80 -7.95 14.26
C ASP A 126 6.63 -7.63 13.33
N ALA A 127 5.55 -7.11 13.91
CA ALA A 127 4.35 -6.73 13.15
C ALA A 127 4.63 -5.63 12.11
N THR A 128 5.62 -4.77 12.33
CA THR A 128 6.02 -3.74 11.37
C THR A 128 6.64 -4.37 10.13
N VAL A 129 7.49 -5.38 10.32
CA VAL A 129 8.11 -6.12 9.21
C VAL A 129 7.04 -6.87 8.41
N ALA A 130 6.16 -7.62 9.07
CA ALA A 130 5.07 -8.33 8.39
C ALA A 130 4.11 -7.36 7.66
N ALA A 131 3.81 -6.20 8.24
CA ALA A 131 3.03 -5.16 7.57
C ALA A 131 3.74 -4.60 6.33
N LEU A 132 5.07 -4.40 6.37
CA LEU A 132 5.87 -3.99 5.21
C LEU A 132 5.88 -5.03 4.10
N GLU A 133 5.93 -6.32 4.43
CA GLU A 133 5.83 -7.41 3.45
C GLU A 133 4.49 -7.38 2.73
N LEU A 134 3.37 -7.23 3.46
CA LEU A 134 2.04 -7.10 2.88
C LEU A 134 1.87 -5.81 2.06
N LEU A 135 2.38 -4.68 2.56
CA LEU A 135 2.40 -3.42 1.82
C LEU A 135 3.20 -3.55 0.52
N THR A 136 4.34 -4.23 0.55
CA THR A 136 5.16 -4.49 -0.65
C THR A 136 4.37 -5.22 -1.72
N VAL A 137 3.56 -6.21 -1.34
CA VAL A 137 2.69 -6.93 -2.27
C VAL A 137 1.62 -5.99 -2.85
N ALA A 138 0.88 -5.27 -2.02
CA ALA A 138 -0.18 -4.37 -2.46
C ALA A 138 0.39 -3.24 -3.34
N HIS A 139 1.51 -2.63 -2.92
CA HIS A 139 2.22 -1.61 -3.70
C HIS A 139 2.71 -2.18 -5.04
N GLY A 140 3.30 -3.36 -5.04
CA GLY A 140 3.78 -4.03 -6.26
C GLY A 140 2.67 -4.25 -7.28
N ILE A 141 1.46 -4.65 -6.84
CA ILE A 141 0.28 -4.80 -7.71
C ILE A 141 -0.03 -3.46 -8.40
N VAL A 142 -0.24 -2.40 -7.61
CA VAL A 142 -0.63 -1.09 -8.14
C VAL A 142 0.46 -0.50 -9.03
N ALA A 143 1.71 -0.49 -8.55
CA ALA A 143 2.84 0.06 -9.28
C ALA A 143 3.05 -0.65 -10.63
N LEU A 144 2.94 -1.98 -10.67
CA LEU A 144 3.09 -2.76 -11.88
C LEU A 144 1.94 -2.51 -12.87
N MET A 145 0.69 -2.49 -12.40
CA MET A 145 -0.47 -2.22 -13.25
C MET A 145 -0.44 -0.81 -13.84
N ILE A 146 -0.04 0.19 -13.05
CA ILE A 146 0.08 1.57 -13.52
C ILE A 146 1.24 1.75 -14.50
N SER A 147 2.39 1.11 -14.25
CA SER A 147 3.59 1.29 -15.07
C SER A 147 3.63 0.38 -16.30
N ARG A 148 2.91 -0.72 -16.28
CA ARG A 148 2.89 -1.76 -17.33
C ARG A 148 1.46 -2.22 -17.66
N PRO A 149 0.55 -1.32 -18.11
CA PRO A 149 -0.88 -1.61 -18.28
C PRO A 149 -1.18 -2.68 -19.35
N TYR A 150 -0.21 -3.00 -20.20
CA TYR A 150 -0.39 -3.99 -21.29
C TYR A 150 0.03 -5.41 -20.88
N LEU A 151 0.48 -5.64 -19.65
CA LEU A 151 0.72 -6.99 -19.16
C LEU A 151 -0.62 -7.74 -19.01
N PRO A 152 -0.65 -9.06 -19.22
CA PRO A 152 -1.87 -9.86 -19.26
C PRO A 152 -2.40 -10.16 -17.85
N PHE A 153 -2.73 -9.14 -17.06
CA PHE A 153 -3.30 -9.30 -15.71
C PHE A 153 -4.70 -9.93 -15.72
N GLY A 154 -5.45 -9.79 -16.84
CA GLY A 154 -6.88 -10.05 -16.87
C GLY A 154 -7.65 -8.95 -16.14
N GLU A 155 -8.73 -9.30 -15.47
CA GLU A 155 -9.48 -8.37 -14.63
C GLU A 155 -8.65 -7.93 -13.43
N ALA A 156 -8.44 -6.62 -13.28
CA ALA A 156 -7.53 -6.04 -12.28
C ALA A 156 -7.90 -6.43 -10.85
N GLU A 157 -9.19 -6.39 -10.50
CA GLU A 157 -9.65 -6.77 -9.15
C GLU A 157 -9.45 -8.26 -8.89
N ALA A 158 -9.75 -9.12 -9.85
CA ALA A 158 -9.57 -10.57 -9.68
C ALA A 158 -8.09 -10.95 -9.57
N PHE A 159 -7.20 -10.24 -10.28
CA PHE A 159 -5.76 -10.41 -10.12
C PHE A 159 -5.30 -9.98 -8.74
N ALA A 160 -5.68 -8.77 -8.30
CA ALA A 160 -5.33 -8.25 -6.99
C ALA A 160 -5.81 -9.16 -5.86
N ASP A 161 -7.07 -9.62 -5.93
CA ASP A 161 -7.65 -10.56 -4.96
C ASP A 161 -6.81 -11.83 -4.82
N ARG A 162 -6.45 -12.48 -5.93
CA ARG A 162 -5.63 -13.71 -5.89
C ARG A 162 -4.27 -13.48 -5.26
N VAL A 163 -3.60 -12.37 -5.61
CA VAL A 163 -2.25 -12.09 -5.11
C VAL A 163 -2.28 -11.72 -3.63
N LEU A 164 -3.24 -10.88 -3.21
CA LEU A 164 -3.41 -10.50 -1.80
C LEU A 164 -3.80 -11.70 -0.92
N ARG A 165 -4.72 -12.55 -1.39
CA ARG A 165 -5.05 -13.81 -0.68
C ARG A 165 -3.83 -14.70 -0.52
N ALA A 166 -3.04 -14.86 -1.58
CA ALA A 166 -1.82 -15.65 -1.50
C ALA A 166 -0.83 -15.10 -0.47
N ALA A 167 -0.69 -13.76 -0.39
CA ALA A 167 0.16 -13.12 0.62
C ALA A 167 -0.38 -13.31 2.04
N CYS A 168 -1.67 -13.02 2.27
CA CYS A 168 -2.29 -13.20 3.58
C CYS A 168 -2.22 -14.66 4.06
N CYS A 169 -2.57 -15.62 3.20
CA CYS A 169 -2.48 -17.06 3.52
C CYS A 169 -1.03 -17.53 3.66
N GLY A 170 -0.09 -16.90 2.93
CA GLY A 170 1.34 -17.18 3.04
C GLY A 170 1.87 -16.98 4.45
N HIS A 171 1.51 -15.89 5.11
CA HIS A 171 1.89 -15.64 6.51
C HIS A 171 1.32 -16.70 7.47
N ILE A 172 0.08 -17.14 7.27
CA ILE A 172 -0.52 -18.24 8.05
C ILE A 172 0.28 -19.52 7.85
N ALA A 173 0.57 -19.88 6.58
CA ALA A 173 1.34 -21.07 6.26
C ALA A 173 2.75 -21.03 6.86
N MET A 174 3.42 -19.87 6.82
CA MET A 174 4.75 -19.68 7.44
C MET A 174 4.70 -19.90 8.95
N GLY A 175 3.64 -19.51 9.63
CA GLY A 175 3.42 -19.82 11.05
C GLY A 175 3.32 -21.32 11.34
N LEU A 176 2.66 -22.07 10.47
CA LEU A 176 2.48 -23.52 10.62
C LEU A 176 3.75 -24.33 10.29
N ILE A 177 4.51 -23.91 9.30
CA ILE A 177 5.70 -24.64 8.80
C ILE A 177 7.01 -24.11 9.35
N GLY A 178 7.02 -22.92 9.94
CA GLY A 178 8.20 -22.19 10.42
C GLY A 178 8.75 -21.21 9.37
N ALA A 179 8.89 -19.95 9.75
CA ALA A 179 9.27 -18.84 8.85
C ALA A 179 10.64 -19.06 8.17
N ASP A 180 11.60 -19.67 8.87
CA ASP A 180 12.96 -19.92 8.36
C ASP A 180 13.11 -21.26 7.63
N THR A 181 11.99 -21.97 7.39
CA THR A 181 12.05 -23.28 6.75
C THR A 181 12.41 -23.15 5.27
N ALA A 182 13.44 -23.88 4.83
CA ALA A 182 13.85 -23.90 3.44
C ALA A 182 12.69 -24.36 2.53
N PRO A 183 12.53 -23.80 1.30
CA PRO A 183 11.36 -24.06 0.44
C PRO A 183 11.08 -25.54 0.18
N ALA A 184 12.13 -26.38 -0.01
CA ALA A 184 11.95 -27.81 -0.23
C ALA A 184 11.40 -28.54 1.02
N GLU A 185 11.87 -28.16 2.20
CA GLU A 185 11.39 -28.71 3.48
C GLU A 185 9.97 -28.20 3.78
N ALA A 186 9.66 -26.94 3.46
CA ALA A 186 8.33 -26.37 3.59
C ALA A 186 7.27 -27.19 2.81
N ILE A 187 7.60 -27.61 1.59
CA ILE A 187 6.74 -28.50 0.78
C ILE A 187 6.50 -29.83 1.52
N ALA A 188 7.53 -30.45 2.07
CA ALA A 188 7.40 -31.71 2.82
C ALA A 188 6.51 -31.57 4.06
N ARG A 189 6.71 -30.49 4.83
CA ARG A 189 5.86 -30.19 6.01
C ARG A 189 4.40 -29.93 5.62
N MET A 190 4.14 -29.14 4.56
CA MET A 190 2.79 -28.90 4.09
C MET A 190 2.07 -30.17 3.65
N ARG A 191 2.76 -31.11 2.97
CA ARG A 191 2.20 -32.41 2.60
C ARG A 191 1.85 -33.24 3.84
N GLY A 192 2.72 -33.24 4.85
CA GLY A 192 2.44 -33.90 6.12
C GLY A 192 1.21 -33.35 6.85
N LEU A 193 0.97 -32.02 6.79
CA LEU A 193 -0.23 -31.39 7.33
C LEU A 193 -1.50 -31.73 6.54
N ALA A 194 -1.39 -31.97 5.25
CA ALA A 194 -2.50 -32.38 4.39
C ALA A 194 -2.89 -33.86 4.54
N GLY A 195 -2.13 -34.67 5.28
CA GLY A 195 -2.41 -36.06 5.54
C GLY A 195 -2.06 -37.01 4.38
N GLU A 196 -1.11 -36.60 3.52
CA GLU A 196 -0.53 -37.43 2.44
C GLU A 196 0.74 -38.16 2.89
#